data_dcdb9d54cfaa4d9146593ae796ee533f
#
_entry.id   dcdb9d54cfaa4d9146593ae796ee533f
#
_cell.length_a   1.000
_cell.length_b   1.000
_cell.length_c   1.000
_cell.angle_alpha   90.00
_cell.angle_beta   90.00
_cell.angle_gamma   90.00
#
_symmetry.space_group_name_H-M   'P 1'
#
loop_
_entity.id
_entity.type
_entity.pdbx_description
1 polymer ?
#
loop_
_entity_poly.entity_id
_entity_poly.type
_entity_poly.pdbx_seq_one_letter_code
_entity_poly.pdbx_strand_id
1 'polypeptide(L)'
;MKQIICITFFALAFASYNVGDSISDNHLNQEFDLCYSQPGTMDNTIKLGDYNGNTNGGDYNVIVIDMSATWCGPCQSLIPLFDELQQNYSNNNYVEFFVALSDLNQPYSCTQWGNLGTSGIPNIIDDTGYPIFNMFNTGSAFPSLVMIDHEMKVHYKEAGYYNTFVQDASQIIDEMLLNMENSLILSNEFNLIIGGGGGNGSAGDGDDLLNPSEPFDLEFSISNNSFYLDALNVTA
;
A
#
# COMPACT_ATOMS: atom_id res chain seq x y z
N MET A 1 -8.78 14.31 57.39
CA MET A 1 -7.75 14.02 56.38
C MET A 1 -8.42 14.00 55.01
N LYS A 2 -8.11 14.98 54.12
CA LYS A 2 -8.64 14.98 52.74
C LYS A 2 -7.63 14.20 51.88
N GLN A 3 -8.03 13.06 51.33
CA GLN A 3 -7.22 12.36 50.32
C GLN A 3 -7.29 13.12 49.00
N ILE A 4 -6.14 13.60 48.52
CA ILE A 4 -6.00 14.16 47.18
C ILE A 4 -5.74 12.97 46.24
N ILE A 5 -6.73 12.63 45.41
CA ILE A 5 -6.58 11.66 44.33
C ILE A 5 -5.85 12.39 43.19
N CYS A 6 -4.57 12.07 42.99
CA CYS A 6 -3.80 12.53 41.86
C CYS A 6 -4.16 11.66 40.64
N ILE A 7 -5.01 12.15 39.76
CA ILE A 7 -5.28 11.49 38.47
C ILE A 7 -4.15 11.85 37.53
N THR A 8 -3.18 10.95 37.35
CA THR A 8 -2.18 11.05 36.31
C THR A 8 -2.84 10.78 34.95
N PHE A 9 -3.07 11.81 34.18
CA PHE A 9 -3.36 11.68 32.76
C PHE A 9 -2.11 11.17 32.06
N PHE A 10 -2.10 9.90 31.67
CA PHE A 10 -1.14 9.40 30.69
C PHE A 10 -1.59 9.95 29.31
N ALA A 11 -0.91 11.01 28.85
CA ALA A 11 -0.97 11.37 27.45
C ALA A 11 -0.30 10.24 26.68
N LEU A 12 -1.08 9.43 25.98
CA LEU A 12 -0.57 8.53 24.93
C LEU A 12 -0.04 9.46 23.80
N ALA A 13 1.26 9.70 23.82
CA ALA A 13 1.92 10.26 22.66
C ALA A 13 1.92 9.15 21.61
N PHE A 14 1.06 9.28 20.60
CA PHE A 14 1.14 8.43 19.42
C PHE A 14 2.43 8.80 18.71
N ALA A 15 3.41 7.90 18.78
CA ALA A 15 4.61 8.01 17.97
C ALA A 15 4.23 7.76 16.51
N SER A 16 4.79 8.57 15.58
CA SER A 16 4.68 8.31 14.15
C SER A 16 5.25 6.93 13.83
N TYR A 17 4.63 6.21 12.88
CA TYR A 17 5.17 4.95 12.36
C TYR A 17 6.58 5.16 11.80
N ASN A 18 7.46 4.18 12.03
CA ASN A 18 8.79 4.13 11.44
C ASN A 18 8.79 3.23 10.20
N VAL A 19 9.83 3.34 9.39
CA VAL A 19 10.07 2.38 8.29
C VAL A 19 10.17 0.96 8.87
N GLY A 20 9.42 0.03 8.28
CA GLY A 20 9.28 -1.37 8.70
C GLY A 20 8.12 -1.64 9.67
N ASP A 21 7.49 -0.60 10.24
CA ASP A 21 6.33 -0.78 11.11
C ASP A 21 5.09 -1.18 10.29
N SER A 22 4.33 -2.17 10.77
CA SER A 22 3.01 -2.50 10.23
C SER A 22 1.96 -1.51 10.75
N ILE A 23 1.08 -1.06 9.85
CA ILE A 23 -0.03 -0.18 10.23
C ILE A 23 -1.06 -0.98 11.03
N SER A 24 -1.49 -0.45 12.17
CA SER A 24 -2.45 -1.12 13.03
C SER A 24 -3.84 -1.21 12.40
N ASP A 25 -4.61 -2.25 12.74
CA ASP A 25 -5.99 -2.44 12.26
C ASP A 25 -6.87 -1.21 12.52
N ASN A 26 -6.67 -0.51 13.64
CA ASN A 26 -7.41 0.71 13.93
C ASN A 26 -7.15 1.81 12.91
N HIS A 27 -5.89 2.00 12.49
CA HIS A 27 -5.53 3.00 11.49
C HIS A 27 -5.86 2.54 10.06
N LEU A 28 -5.77 1.23 9.76
CA LEU A 28 -6.23 0.67 8.50
C LEU A 28 -7.74 0.89 8.28
N ASN A 29 -8.53 0.77 9.35
CA ASN A 29 -9.99 0.92 9.29
C ASN A 29 -10.49 2.35 9.57
N GLN A 30 -9.60 3.31 9.83
CA GLN A 30 -9.96 4.70 10.02
C GLN A 30 -10.42 5.30 8.68
N GLU A 31 -11.59 5.96 8.70
CA GLU A 31 -12.11 6.68 7.53
C GLU A 31 -11.48 8.08 7.45
N PHE A 32 -11.13 8.48 6.22
CA PHE A 32 -10.62 9.79 5.89
C PHE A 32 -11.49 10.40 4.79
N ASP A 33 -11.94 11.63 5.00
CA ASP A 33 -12.72 12.36 4.02
C ASP A 33 -11.84 12.79 2.83
N LEU A 34 -12.34 12.58 1.61
CA LEU A 34 -11.74 13.15 0.39
C LEU A 34 -12.37 14.51 0.14
N CYS A 35 -11.57 15.55 0.16
CA CYS A 35 -12.03 16.91 -0.15
C CYS A 35 -11.86 17.29 -1.63
N TYR A 36 -11.08 16.48 -2.37
CA TYR A 36 -10.95 16.52 -3.83
C TYR A 36 -10.73 15.10 -4.33
N SER A 37 -11.48 14.69 -5.33
CA SER A 37 -11.36 13.36 -5.92
C SER A 37 -11.26 13.47 -7.44
N GLN A 38 -10.53 12.52 -8.03
CA GLN A 38 -10.42 12.43 -9.48
C GLN A 38 -11.78 12.07 -10.12
N PRO A 39 -12.01 12.49 -11.36
CA PRO A 39 -13.19 12.09 -12.11
C PRO A 39 -13.25 10.54 -12.18
N GLY A 40 -14.34 9.97 -11.67
CA GLY A 40 -14.54 8.51 -11.62
C GLY A 40 -14.34 7.87 -10.25
N THR A 41 -13.76 8.56 -9.29
CA THR A 41 -13.78 8.15 -7.88
C THR A 41 -15.22 8.27 -7.36
N MET A 42 -15.80 7.16 -6.89
CA MET A 42 -17.20 7.12 -6.46
C MET A 42 -17.37 7.41 -4.98
N ASP A 43 -16.32 7.27 -4.18
CA ASP A 43 -16.36 7.41 -2.74
C ASP A 43 -15.86 8.78 -2.28
N ASN A 44 -16.51 9.33 -1.27
CA ASN A 44 -16.09 10.58 -0.63
C ASN A 44 -15.15 10.33 0.56
N THR A 45 -14.91 9.08 0.90
CA THR A 45 -14.02 8.65 1.99
C THR A 45 -13.15 7.50 1.52
N ILE A 46 -12.00 7.34 2.16
CA ILE A 46 -11.12 6.19 1.98
C ILE A 46 -10.68 5.64 3.33
N LYS A 47 -10.26 4.37 3.32
CA LYS A 47 -9.50 3.72 4.40
C LYS A 47 -8.21 3.16 3.79
N LEU A 48 -7.12 3.20 4.52
CA LEU A 48 -5.90 2.53 4.05
C LEU A 48 -6.10 1.01 3.88
N GLY A 49 -6.98 0.43 4.68
CA GLY A 49 -7.36 -0.99 4.58
C GLY A 49 -8.10 -1.38 3.29
N ASP A 50 -8.66 -0.42 2.55
CA ASP A 50 -9.32 -0.68 1.26
C ASP A 50 -8.31 -1.16 0.20
N TYR A 51 -7.02 -0.88 0.41
CA TYR A 51 -5.89 -1.25 -0.45
C TYR A 51 -5.13 -2.49 0.02
N ASN A 52 -5.62 -3.14 1.08
CA ASN A 52 -5.00 -4.34 1.65
C ASN A 52 -5.56 -5.61 1.00
N GLY A 53 -4.82 -6.21 0.08
CA GLY A 53 -5.22 -7.42 -0.63
C GLY A 53 -5.58 -8.60 0.28
N ASN A 54 -5.04 -8.65 1.50
CA ASN A 54 -5.40 -9.70 2.47
C ASN A 54 -6.86 -9.60 2.94
N THR A 55 -7.50 -8.44 2.81
CA THR A 55 -8.84 -8.18 3.37
C THR A 55 -9.87 -7.73 2.34
N ASN A 56 -9.44 -7.27 1.16
CA ASN A 56 -10.32 -6.73 0.11
C ASN A 56 -10.62 -7.68 -1.04
N GLY A 57 -10.16 -8.94 -0.97
CA GLY A 57 -10.42 -9.95 -2.01
C GLY A 57 -9.24 -10.25 -2.92
N GLY A 58 -8.04 -9.77 -2.59
CA GLY A 58 -6.80 -10.06 -3.33
C GLY A 58 -6.27 -8.87 -4.12
N ASP A 59 -6.90 -7.69 -4.05
CA ASP A 59 -6.45 -6.48 -4.73
C ASP A 59 -5.37 -5.78 -3.90
N TYR A 60 -4.12 -6.18 -4.11
CA TYR A 60 -2.97 -5.61 -3.42
C TYR A 60 -2.51 -4.32 -4.08
N ASN A 61 -2.21 -3.30 -3.27
CA ASN A 61 -1.70 -2.03 -3.76
C ASN A 61 -0.49 -1.56 -2.95
N VAL A 62 0.34 -0.74 -3.55
CA VAL A 62 1.28 0.13 -2.88
C VAL A 62 0.69 1.53 -2.82
N ILE A 63 0.88 2.24 -1.71
CA ILE A 63 0.27 3.54 -1.48
C ILE A 63 1.37 4.60 -1.32
N VAL A 64 1.21 5.71 -2.00
CA VAL A 64 2.10 6.87 -1.94
C VAL A 64 1.32 8.07 -1.43
N ILE A 65 1.73 8.63 -0.29
CA ILE A 65 1.04 9.78 0.32
C ILE A 65 2.01 10.93 0.47
N ASP A 66 1.72 12.05 -0.22
CA ASP A 66 2.32 13.36 0.08
C ASP A 66 1.53 14.02 1.21
N MET A 67 2.20 14.40 2.28
CA MET A 67 1.62 15.18 3.36
C MET A 67 2.03 16.63 3.21
N SER A 68 1.06 17.46 2.87
CA SER A 68 1.23 18.88 2.54
C SER A 68 0.36 19.78 3.41
N ALA A 69 0.72 21.07 3.50
CA ALA A 69 -0.12 22.09 4.12
C ALA A 69 -0.33 23.26 3.16
N THR A 70 -1.50 23.89 3.18
CA THR A 70 -1.87 24.90 2.16
C THR A 70 -0.98 26.15 2.19
N TRP A 71 -0.36 26.50 3.31
CA TRP A 71 0.57 27.61 3.47
C TRP A 71 2.02 27.28 3.09
N CYS A 72 2.32 25.99 2.85
CA CYS A 72 3.69 25.50 2.69
C CYS A 72 4.21 25.76 1.27
N GLY A 73 5.12 26.70 1.12
CA GLY A 73 5.74 27.02 -0.17
C GLY A 73 6.50 25.86 -0.82
N PRO A 74 7.37 25.12 -0.08
CA PRO A 74 7.99 23.90 -0.61
C PRO A 74 6.99 22.85 -1.08
N CYS A 75 5.85 22.69 -0.39
CA CYS A 75 4.79 21.77 -0.82
C CYS A 75 4.20 22.16 -2.18
N GLN A 76 3.97 23.46 -2.39
CA GLN A 76 3.49 23.94 -3.70
C GLN A 76 4.52 23.67 -4.82
N SER A 77 5.81 23.73 -4.50
CA SER A 77 6.88 23.41 -5.45
C SER A 77 6.97 21.92 -5.75
N LEU A 78 6.49 21.06 -4.85
CA LEU A 78 6.43 19.62 -5.05
C LEU A 78 5.29 19.19 -5.99
N ILE A 79 4.19 19.97 -6.09
CA ILE A 79 3.01 19.59 -6.86
C ILE A 79 3.35 19.11 -8.29
N PRO A 80 4.10 19.85 -9.12
CA PRO A 80 4.38 19.39 -10.48
C PRO A 80 5.23 18.11 -10.53
N LEU A 81 6.08 17.88 -9.54
CA LEU A 81 6.89 16.66 -9.45
C LEU A 81 6.05 15.46 -9.02
N PHE A 82 5.10 15.69 -8.11
CA PHE A 82 4.17 14.65 -7.68
C PHE A 82 3.18 14.28 -8.77
N ASP A 83 2.71 15.27 -9.55
CA ASP A 83 1.90 15.06 -10.77
C ASP A 83 2.67 14.22 -11.81
N GLU A 84 3.95 14.52 -12.05
CA GLU A 84 4.80 13.77 -12.96
C GLU A 84 4.97 12.32 -12.48
N LEU A 85 5.24 12.13 -11.18
CA LEU A 85 5.35 10.81 -10.58
C LEU A 85 4.05 10.01 -10.78
N GLN A 86 2.90 10.58 -10.46
CA GLN A 86 1.61 9.95 -10.67
C GLN A 86 1.35 9.62 -12.15
N GLN A 87 1.71 10.50 -13.06
CA GLN A 87 1.55 10.27 -14.49
C GLN A 87 2.37 9.08 -14.98
N ASN A 88 3.57 8.86 -14.42
CA ASN A 88 4.42 7.72 -14.76
C ASN A 88 3.73 6.38 -14.44
N TYR A 89 2.85 6.36 -13.45
CA TYR A 89 2.11 5.16 -13.02
C TYR A 89 0.62 5.18 -13.41
N SER A 90 0.18 6.11 -14.28
CA SER A 90 -1.23 6.28 -14.65
C SER A 90 -1.91 5.04 -15.28
N ASN A 91 -1.12 4.11 -15.84
CA ASN A 91 -1.58 2.84 -16.39
C ASN A 91 -1.35 1.64 -15.46
N ASN A 92 -0.88 1.89 -14.23
CA ASN A 92 -0.61 0.85 -13.24
C ASN A 92 -1.69 0.91 -12.16
N ASN A 93 -2.55 -0.10 -12.12
CA ASN A 93 -3.68 -0.16 -11.18
C ASN A 93 -3.28 -0.62 -9.76
N TYR A 94 -1.97 -0.84 -9.52
CA TYR A 94 -1.46 -1.32 -8.24
C TYR A 94 -0.73 -0.24 -7.44
N VAL A 95 -0.76 1.00 -7.92
CA VAL A 95 -0.16 2.15 -7.23
C VAL A 95 -1.21 3.22 -6.99
N GLU A 96 -1.45 3.53 -5.74
CA GLU A 96 -2.40 4.56 -5.33
C GLU A 96 -1.68 5.79 -4.81
N PHE A 97 -2.12 6.96 -5.27
CA PHE A 97 -1.53 8.25 -4.92
C PHE A 97 -2.53 9.12 -4.18
N PHE A 98 -2.10 9.68 -3.05
CA PHE A 98 -2.89 10.62 -2.24
C PHE A 98 -2.07 11.83 -1.84
N VAL A 99 -2.76 12.94 -1.66
CA VAL A 99 -2.24 14.09 -0.91
C VAL A 99 -3.03 14.22 0.38
N ALA A 100 -2.40 14.12 1.53
CA ALA A 100 -3.00 14.48 2.81
C ALA A 100 -2.77 15.97 3.05
N LEU A 101 -3.83 16.78 2.89
CA LEU A 101 -3.73 18.24 2.88
C LEU A 101 -4.23 18.83 4.19
N SER A 102 -3.32 19.41 4.94
CA SER A 102 -3.59 20.09 6.21
C SER A 102 -3.84 21.59 6.02
N ASP A 103 -4.40 22.22 7.05
CA ASP A 103 -4.63 23.68 7.14
C ASP A 103 -5.43 24.24 5.94
N LEU A 104 -6.52 23.57 5.57
CA LEU A 104 -7.41 24.01 4.51
C LEU A 104 -7.88 25.46 4.70
N ASN A 105 -7.99 26.20 3.59
CA ASN A 105 -8.36 27.63 3.53
C ASN A 105 -7.33 28.59 4.17
N GLN A 106 -6.05 28.18 4.24
CA GLN A 106 -4.94 28.96 4.80
C GLN A 106 -3.70 29.00 3.88
N PRO A 107 -3.69 29.55 2.67
CA PRO A 107 -4.75 30.32 2.00
C PRO A 107 -5.62 29.51 1.04
N TYR A 108 -5.24 28.29 0.67
CA TYR A 108 -5.92 27.54 -0.38
C TYR A 108 -7.02 26.62 0.18
N SER A 109 -8.17 26.63 -0.47
CA SER A 109 -9.14 25.55 -0.30
C SER A 109 -8.64 24.27 -0.96
N CYS A 110 -9.25 23.13 -0.62
CA CYS A 110 -8.95 21.86 -1.25
C CYS A 110 -9.06 21.91 -2.78
N THR A 111 -10.17 22.45 -3.30
CA THR A 111 -10.36 22.60 -4.74
C THR A 111 -9.32 23.53 -5.39
N GLN A 112 -8.93 24.61 -4.70
CA GLN A 112 -7.88 25.49 -5.22
C GLN A 112 -6.54 24.76 -5.25
N TRP A 113 -6.20 24.00 -4.21
CA TRP A 113 -4.98 23.19 -4.19
C TRP A 113 -4.98 22.15 -5.31
N GLY A 114 -6.06 21.40 -5.44
CA GLY A 114 -6.23 20.44 -6.51
C GLY A 114 -6.10 21.01 -7.93
N ASN A 115 -6.30 22.30 -8.13
CA ASN A 115 -6.14 22.97 -9.41
C ASN A 115 -4.76 23.65 -9.60
N LEU A 116 -3.82 23.51 -8.66
CA LEU A 116 -2.46 24.03 -8.83
C LEU A 116 -1.59 23.14 -9.71
N GLY A 117 -1.93 21.85 -9.80
CA GLY A 117 -1.24 20.89 -10.65
C GLY A 117 -1.59 21.02 -12.13
N THR A 118 -0.86 20.32 -12.99
CA THR A 118 -0.98 20.41 -14.45
C THR A 118 -1.66 19.21 -15.09
N SER A 119 -1.61 18.04 -14.45
CA SER A 119 -2.18 16.80 -14.99
C SER A 119 -2.29 15.73 -13.91
N GLY A 120 -3.46 15.10 -13.82
CA GLY A 120 -3.62 13.88 -13.04
C GLY A 120 -3.46 14.01 -11.52
N ILE A 121 -4.01 15.09 -10.99
CA ILE A 121 -3.95 15.35 -9.53
C ILE A 121 -4.48 14.14 -8.75
N PRO A 122 -3.75 13.69 -7.72
CA PRO A 122 -4.19 12.59 -6.86
C PRO A 122 -5.44 12.97 -6.07
N ASN A 123 -6.11 11.97 -5.51
CA ASN A 123 -7.15 12.21 -4.53
C ASN A 123 -6.58 12.96 -3.32
N ILE A 124 -7.28 13.99 -2.85
CA ILE A 124 -6.85 14.80 -1.70
C ILE A 124 -7.68 14.46 -0.48
N ILE A 125 -6.99 13.97 0.55
CA ILE A 125 -7.54 13.70 1.87
C ILE A 125 -7.59 15.02 2.65
N ASP A 126 -8.73 15.32 3.28
CA ASP A 126 -8.83 16.38 4.27
C ASP A 126 -8.12 15.94 5.56
N ASP A 127 -6.89 16.41 5.74
CA ASP A 127 -6.08 16.11 6.92
C ASP A 127 -6.26 17.17 8.04
N THR A 128 -7.48 17.72 8.18
CA THR A 128 -7.82 18.64 9.27
C THR A 128 -7.62 17.98 10.63
N GLY A 129 -6.79 18.58 11.47
CA GLY A 129 -6.39 18.00 12.76
C GLY A 129 -5.21 17.04 12.65
N TYR A 130 -4.63 16.91 11.47
CA TYR A 130 -3.38 16.19 11.20
C TYR A 130 -3.40 14.66 11.46
N PRO A 131 -4.49 13.93 11.23
CA PRO A 131 -4.52 12.50 11.52
C PRO A 131 -3.49 11.71 10.69
N ILE A 132 -3.41 11.89 9.37
CA ILE A 132 -2.43 11.24 8.49
C ILE A 132 -1.01 11.76 8.80
N PHE A 133 -0.86 13.08 8.90
CA PHE A 133 0.44 13.68 9.22
C PHE A 133 1.00 13.14 10.53
N ASN A 134 0.22 13.04 11.60
CA ASN A 134 0.68 12.50 12.88
C ASN A 134 1.09 11.02 12.79
N MET A 135 0.45 10.24 11.92
CA MET A 135 0.83 8.85 11.70
C MET A 135 2.15 8.69 10.96
N PHE A 136 2.43 9.55 9.97
CA PHE A 136 3.48 9.25 9.00
C PHE A 136 4.54 10.34 8.79
N ASN A 137 4.43 11.52 9.41
CA ASN A 137 5.40 12.60 9.17
C ASN A 137 6.84 12.19 9.47
N THR A 138 7.78 12.87 8.83
CA THR A 138 9.21 12.78 9.11
C THR A 138 9.68 14.12 9.69
N GLY A 139 10.19 14.09 10.93
CA GLY A 139 10.75 15.27 11.60
C GLY A 139 9.75 16.40 11.82
N SER A 140 8.44 16.15 11.86
CA SER A 140 7.38 17.15 11.97
C SER A 140 7.46 18.25 10.90
N ALA A 141 7.89 17.90 9.69
CA ALA A 141 8.11 18.82 8.58
C ALA A 141 7.09 18.61 7.44
N PHE A 142 6.76 19.72 6.74
CA PHE A 142 6.05 19.70 5.46
C PHE A 142 6.99 20.16 4.33
N PRO A 143 6.92 19.53 3.12
CA PRO A 143 6.19 18.30 2.84
C PRO A 143 6.86 17.09 3.50
N SER A 144 6.08 16.05 3.78
CA SER A 144 6.58 14.72 4.14
C SER A 144 5.96 13.69 3.20
N LEU A 145 6.75 12.70 2.82
CA LEU A 145 6.33 11.59 1.98
C LEU A 145 6.32 10.30 2.79
N VAL A 146 5.32 9.48 2.59
CA VAL A 146 5.31 8.09 3.05
C VAL A 146 4.92 7.17 1.90
N MET A 147 5.57 6.02 1.81
CA MET A 147 5.20 4.93 0.92
C MET A 147 4.91 3.69 1.75
N ILE A 148 3.79 3.06 1.48
CA ILE A 148 3.27 1.89 2.20
C ILE A 148 3.21 0.73 1.21
N ASP A 149 3.78 -0.39 1.58
CA ASP A 149 3.83 -1.57 0.73
C ASP A 149 2.52 -2.40 0.77
N HIS A 150 2.44 -3.41 -0.07
CA HIS A 150 1.29 -4.30 -0.21
C HIS A 150 0.94 -5.12 1.05
N GLU A 151 1.87 -5.22 2.01
CA GLU A 151 1.65 -5.83 3.33
C GLU A 151 1.17 -4.81 4.38
N MET A 152 0.85 -3.58 3.96
CA MET A 152 0.49 -2.46 4.84
C MET A 152 1.58 -2.11 5.85
N LYS A 153 2.84 -2.19 5.43
CA LYS A 153 4.00 -1.73 6.18
C LYS A 153 4.53 -0.42 5.61
N VAL A 154 5.02 0.44 6.47
CA VAL A 154 5.72 1.66 6.04
C VAL A 154 7.05 1.25 5.41
N HIS A 155 7.14 1.38 4.08
CA HIS A 155 8.33 1.00 3.31
C HIS A 155 9.36 2.13 3.25
N TYR A 156 8.89 3.36 3.07
CA TYR A 156 9.74 4.53 2.94
C TYR A 156 9.12 5.78 3.55
N LYS A 157 9.96 6.67 4.06
CA LYS A 157 9.57 8.01 4.58
C LYS A 157 10.67 9.01 4.32
N GLU A 158 10.27 10.22 3.90
CA GLU A 158 11.19 11.33 3.66
C GLU A 158 10.54 12.66 4.04
N ALA A 159 11.35 13.67 4.38
CA ALA A 159 10.90 15.05 4.58
C ALA A 159 11.55 15.96 3.56
N GLY A 160 10.75 16.88 3.00
CA GLY A 160 11.21 17.76 1.91
C GLY A 160 11.18 17.06 0.55
N TYR A 161 11.82 17.71 -0.43
CA TYR A 161 12.03 17.15 -1.77
C TYR A 161 13.32 17.72 -2.38
N TYR A 162 13.84 17.05 -3.41
CA TYR A 162 15.04 17.45 -4.12
C TYR A 162 14.91 17.17 -5.62
N ASN A 163 15.87 17.60 -6.41
CA ASN A 163 15.78 17.55 -7.88
C ASN A 163 15.67 16.14 -8.47
N THR A 164 16.06 15.10 -7.71
CA THR A 164 15.93 13.68 -8.11
C THR A 164 14.66 13.03 -7.61
N PHE A 165 13.72 13.80 -7.02
CA PHE A 165 12.51 13.29 -6.35
C PHE A 165 11.76 12.26 -7.20
N VAL A 166 11.41 12.60 -8.46
CA VAL A 166 10.64 11.70 -9.34
C VAL A 166 11.41 10.40 -9.60
N GLN A 167 12.71 10.50 -9.88
CA GLN A 167 13.55 9.33 -10.15
C GLN A 167 13.67 8.43 -8.92
N ASP A 168 13.98 9.00 -7.75
CA ASP A 168 14.19 8.23 -6.52
C ASP A 168 12.88 7.61 -6.02
N ALA A 169 11.78 8.37 -6.08
CA ALA A 169 10.45 7.85 -5.72
C ALA A 169 10.00 6.73 -6.67
N SER A 170 10.23 6.88 -7.99
CA SER A 170 9.93 5.81 -8.96
C SER A 170 10.72 4.53 -8.65
N GLN A 171 12.01 4.65 -8.35
CA GLN A 171 12.82 3.48 -8.01
C GLN A 171 12.27 2.73 -6.79
N ILE A 172 11.81 3.45 -5.77
CA ILE A 172 11.23 2.85 -4.55
C ILE A 172 9.89 2.18 -4.87
N ILE A 173 9.03 2.83 -5.66
CA ILE A 173 7.75 2.26 -6.09
C ILE A 173 7.98 0.97 -6.89
N ASP A 174 8.91 0.97 -7.85
CA ASP A 174 9.25 -0.20 -8.66
C ASP A 174 9.77 -1.35 -7.79
N GLU A 175 10.58 -1.06 -6.76
CA GLU A 175 11.02 -2.05 -5.78
C GLU A 175 9.85 -2.63 -4.99
N MET A 176 8.90 -1.81 -4.53
CA MET A 176 7.72 -2.28 -3.81
C MET A 176 6.84 -3.17 -4.70
N LEU A 177 6.64 -2.79 -5.96
CA LEU A 177 5.87 -3.58 -6.94
C LEU A 177 6.54 -4.93 -7.21
N LEU A 178 7.85 -4.96 -7.39
CA LEU A 178 8.61 -6.19 -7.57
C LEU A 178 8.53 -7.11 -6.33
N ASN A 179 8.60 -6.53 -5.12
CA ASN A 179 8.46 -7.27 -3.88
C ASN A 179 7.04 -7.85 -3.72
N MET A 180 6.03 -7.07 -4.09
CA MET A 180 4.64 -7.55 -4.12
C MET A 180 4.49 -8.73 -5.07
N GLU A 181 4.98 -8.63 -6.29
CA GLU A 181 4.91 -9.71 -7.28
C GLU A 181 5.60 -10.98 -6.78
N ASN A 182 6.83 -10.85 -6.28
CA ASN A 182 7.60 -11.97 -5.76
C ASN A 182 6.92 -12.65 -4.57
N SER A 183 6.31 -11.90 -3.66
CA SER A 183 5.60 -12.46 -2.50
C SER A 183 4.36 -13.24 -2.91
N LEU A 184 3.60 -12.76 -3.90
CA LEU A 184 2.41 -13.42 -4.42
C LEU A 184 2.74 -14.69 -5.21
N ILE A 185 3.86 -14.71 -5.93
CA ILE A 185 4.35 -15.92 -6.62
C ILE A 185 4.79 -16.98 -5.60
N LEU A 186 5.50 -16.58 -4.55
CA LEU A 186 6.01 -17.50 -3.52
C LEU A 186 4.91 -18.05 -2.60
N SER A 187 3.75 -17.41 -2.52
CA SER A 187 2.62 -17.88 -1.72
C SER A 187 1.83 -19.03 -2.38
N ASN A 188 2.20 -19.45 -3.59
CA ASN A 188 1.58 -20.60 -4.24
C ASN A 188 1.89 -21.88 -3.47
N GLU A 189 0.88 -22.43 -2.81
CA GLU A 189 0.97 -23.75 -2.17
C GLU A 189 1.08 -24.82 -3.25
N PHE A 190 2.16 -25.55 -3.24
CA PHE A 190 2.27 -26.79 -3.98
C PHE A 190 1.44 -27.85 -3.24
N ASN A 191 0.23 -28.09 -3.68
CA ASN A 191 -0.53 -29.24 -3.23
C ASN A 191 -0.01 -30.49 -3.97
N LEU A 192 0.92 -31.18 -3.32
CA LEU A 192 1.36 -32.49 -3.79
C LEU A 192 0.30 -33.51 -3.39
N ILE A 193 -0.54 -33.93 -4.34
CA ILE A 193 -1.46 -35.03 -4.14
C ILE A 193 -0.75 -36.30 -4.60
N ILE A 194 -0.30 -37.11 -3.66
CA ILE A 194 0.20 -38.45 -3.94
C ILE A 194 -1.03 -39.34 -4.07
N GLY A 195 -1.50 -39.55 -5.30
CA GLY A 195 -2.60 -40.46 -5.59
C GLY A 195 -2.11 -41.91 -5.54
N GLY A 196 -2.38 -42.59 -4.45
CA GLY A 196 -2.24 -44.03 -4.38
C GLY A 196 -3.36 -44.70 -5.19
N GLY A 197 -3.06 -45.19 -6.37
CA GLY A 197 -3.78 -46.20 -7.06
C GLY A 197 -5.21 -45.92 -7.50
N GLY A 198 -5.46 -45.82 -8.78
CA GLY A 198 -6.78 -45.84 -9.35
C GLY A 198 -6.99 -45.08 -10.64
N GLY A 199 -5.97 -44.36 -11.14
CA GLY A 199 -5.98 -43.78 -12.47
C GLY A 199 -5.62 -44.80 -13.54
N ASN A 200 -6.11 -44.63 -14.77
CA ASN A 200 -5.80 -45.50 -15.92
C ASN A 200 -4.27 -45.55 -16.19
N GLY A 201 -3.56 -46.39 -15.48
CA GLY A 201 -2.13 -46.64 -15.71
C GLY A 201 -1.26 -46.88 -14.48
N SER A 202 -1.69 -46.58 -13.27
CA SER A 202 -0.91 -46.90 -12.06
C SER A 202 -1.16 -48.35 -11.62
N ALA A 203 -0.05 -49.06 -11.38
CA ALA A 203 -0.06 -50.44 -10.91
C ALA A 203 0.23 -50.54 -9.41
N GLY A 204 -0.18 -49.50 -8.64
CA GLY A 204 -0.03 -49.48 -7.18
C GLY A 204 -0.93 -50.49 -6.47
N ASP A 205 -0.54 -50.94 -5.31
CA ASP A 205 -1.31 -51.92 -4.51
C ASP A 205 -2.51 -51.32 -3.77
N GLY A 206 -2.67 -49.97 -3.80
CA GLY A 206 -3.81 -49.24 -3.29
C GLY A 206 -3.77 -49.02 -1.76
N ASP A 207 -2.59 -49.09 -1.12
CA ASP A 207 -2.46 -48.93 0.30
C ASP A 207 -2.12 -47.50 0.75
N ASP A 208 -2.10 -46.52 -0.21
CA ASP A 208 -1.72 -45.12 0.01
C ASP A 208 -0.28 -44.89 0.52
N LEU A 209 0.58 -45.90 0.44
CA LEU A 209 1.98 -45.82 0.79
C LEU A 209 2.86 -45.99 -0.46
N LEU A 210 3.94 -45.22 -0.55
CA LEU A 210 4.94 -45.39 -1.60
C LEU A 210 5.93 -46.50 -1.22
N ASN A 211 5.82 -47.61 -1.90
CA ASN A 211 6.77 -48.72 -1.74
C ASN A 211 7.90 -48.67 -2.76
N PRO A 212 9.10 -49.14 -2.45
CA PRO A 212 10.19 -49.20 -3.41
C PRO A 212 9.80 -50.00 -4.69
N SER A 213 9.97 -49.34 -5.84
CA SER A 213 9.64 -49.89 -7.16
C SER A 213 8.16 -49.87 -7.57
N GLU A 214 7.31 -49.24 -6.77
CA GLU A 214 5.92 -49.01 -7.12
C GLU A 214 5.79 -47.80 -8.03
N PRO A 215 5.11 -47.91 -9.18
CA PRO A 215 4.80 -46.76 -10.02
C PRO A 215 3.78 -45.85 -9.31
N PHE A 216 3.98 -44.56 -9.32
CA PHE A 216 3.06 -43.57 -8.80
C PHE A 216 2.84 -42.45 -9.80
N ASP A 217 1.65 -41.91 -9.78
CA ASP A 217 1.30 -40.70 -10.53
C ASP A 217 1.45 -39.48 -9.59
N LEU A 218 2.16 -38.50 -10.07
CA LEU A 218 2.33 -37.22 -9.38
C LEU A 218 1.42 -36.20 -10.05
N GLU A 219 0.39 -35.78 -9.36
CA GLU A 219 -0.47 -34.69 -9.80
C GLU A 219 -0.14 -33.44 -9.00
N PHE A 220 0.23 -32.36 -9.69
CA PHE A 220 0.44 -31.08 -9.05
C PHE A 220 -0.32 -29.99 -9.80
N SER A 221 -0.87 -29.06 -9.06
CA SER A 221 -1.53 -27.89 -9.59
C SER A 221 -0.63 -26.67 -9.41
N ILE A 222 -0.37 -25.97 -10.50
CA ILE A 222 0.37 -24.69 -10.47
C ILE A 222 -0.65 -23.60 -10.79
N SER A 223 -0.81 -22.66 -9.87
CA SER A 223 -1.57 -21.43 -10.13
C SER A 223 -0.63 -20.25 -10.23
N ASN A 224 -0.84 -19.41 -11.23
CA ASN A 224 -0.14 -18.15 -11.36
C ASN A 224 -0.98 -17.03 -10.72
N ASN A 225 -0.53 -16.48 -9.63
CA ASN A 225 -1.16 -15.32 -8.96
C ASN A 225 -0.43 -14.01 -9.29
N SER A 226 0.52 -14.04 -10.25
CA SER A 226 1.18 -12.81 -10.71
C SER A 226 0.22 -11.93 -11.49
N PHE A 227 0.26 -10.64 -11.23
CA PHE A 227 -0.50 -9.63 -11.96
C PHE A 227 0.22 -9.11 -13.20
N TYR A 228 1.55 -9.32 -13.26
CA TYR A 228 2.42 -8.77 -14.32
C TYR A 228 2.97 -9.81 -15.29
N LEU A 229 3.03 -11.07 -14.87
CA LEU A 229 3.63 -12.13 -15.68
C LEU A 229 2.60 -13.20 -16.03
N ASP A 230 2.40 -13.39 -17.30
CA ASP A 230 1.71 -14.61 -17.78
C ASP A 230 2.57 -15.84 -17.49
N ALA A 231 1.96 -16.93 -17.07
CA ALA A 231 2.65 -18.20 -16.88
C ALA A 231 3.08 -18.78 -18.24
N LEU A 232 4.18 -18.23 -18.78
CA LEU A 232 4.73 -18.67 -20.06
C LEU A 232 5.64 -19.88 -19.85
N ASN A 233 5.48 -20.92 -20.70
CA ASN A 233 6.35 -22.11 -20.75
C ASN A 233 6.36 -22.95 -19.46
N VAL A 234 5.21 -23.12 -18.82
CA VAL A 234 5.08 -24.14 -17.76
C VAL A 234 5.12 -25.52 -18.41
N THR A 235 6.21 -26.26 -18.17
CA THR A 235 6.38 -27.66 -18.60
C THR A 235 6.52 -28.53 -17.36
N ALA A 236 5.75 -29.60 -17.29
CA ALA A 236 5.88 -30.65 -16.27
C ALA A 236 6.70 -31.81 -16.79
#